data_a1d6fc88f0d8bd7ee258707ffcf7bbf1
#
_entry.id   a1d6fc88f0d8bd7ee258707ffcf7bbf1
#
_cell.length_a   1.000
_cell.length_b   1.000
_cell.length_c   1.000
_cell.angle_alpha   90.00
_cell.angle_beta   90.00
_cell.angle_gamma   90.00
#
_symmetry.space_group_name_H-M   'P 1'
#
loop_
_entity.id
_entity.type
_entity.pdbx_description
1 polymer ?
#
loop_
_entity_poly.entity_id
_entity_poly.type
_entity_poly.pdbx_seq_one_letter_code
_entity_poly.pdbx_strand_id
1 'polypeptide(L)'
;ERFFRWRCWWDYSTGLSGDLLTHEYDAANQIMHLGIPDSATSSGGVYFFKDGRTVPDVLQTTFEWPERNLTMLYSATLASSRDRGKVFMGHDASMEVSNILSITADRDSERYAEKIKQGIIPTDSPFFTYVPGQSKVDAVTSATELYFAQRGLLYTYVGGKRYDTTHLHMREWLECMRQRQTPSCNIDQAFQEAMTAHMGTRAYLEGRTMYWDKDKEEIVRGELA
;
A
#
# COMPACT_ATOMS: atom_id res chain seq x y z
N GLU A 1 20.71 7.92 22.51
CA GLU A 1 19.34 7.36 22.39
C GLU A 1 18.73 7.65 21.01
N ARG A 2 18.75 8.91 20.52
CA ARG A 2 18.18 9.30 19.23
C ARG A 2 18.75 8.52 18.04
N PHE A 3 20.02 8.16 18.06
CA PHE A 3 20.63 7.36 17.01
C PHE A 3 19.99 5.98 16.83
N PHE A 4 19.71 5.26 17.94
CA PHE A 4 19.10 3.93 17.89
C PHE A 4 17.60 3.97 17.63
N ARG A 5 16.93 5.08 18.00
CA ARG A 5 15.49 5.28 17.86
C ARG A 5 15.15 6.40 16.87
N TRP A 6 15.96 6.55 15.84
CA TRP A 6 15.88 7.67 14.88
C TRP A 6 14.47 7.87 14.27
N ARG A 7 13.71 6.79 14.10
CA ARG A 7 12.33 6.84 13.59
C ARG A 7 11.37 7.64 14.48
N CYS A 8 11.74 7.92 15.71
CA CYS A 8 10.90 8.68 16.65
C CYS A 8 11.02 10.21 16.49
N TRP A 9 11.98 10.71 15.71
CA TRP A 9 12.24 12.15 15.59
C TRP A 9 12.24 12.62 14.14
N TRP A 10 11.54 13.75 13.89
CA TRP A 10 11.49 14.37 12.58
C TRP A 10 12.87 14.78 12.02
N ASP A 11 13.84 15.00 12.88
CA ASP A 11 15.22 15.33 12.46
C ASP A 11 15.86 14.20 11.61
N TYR A 12 15.34 12.97 11.71
CA TYR A 12 15.94 11.79 11.09
C TYR A 12 14.94 10.89 10.37
N SER A 13 13.65 11.18 10.47
CA SER A 13 12.57 10.31 9.97
C SER A 13 11.59 11.11 9.11
N THR A 14 10.95 10.43 8.20
CA THR A 14 9.82 10.94 7.41
C THR A 14 8.45 10.51 7.99
N GLY A 15 8.46 9.96 9.20
CA GLY A 15 7.27 9.56 9.92
C GLY A 15 6.62 8.27 9.39
N LEU A 16 5.41 7.99 9.87
CA LEU A 16 4.67 6.79 9.53
C LEU A 16 4.35 6.68 8.03
N SER A 17 4.19 7.79 7.34
CA SER A 17 4.02 7.78 5.89
C SER A 17 5.25 7.27 5.18
N GLY A 18 6.43 7.85 5.44
CA GLY A 18 7.66 7.44 4.78
C GLY A 18 8.16 6.07 5.21
N ASP A 19 7.90 5.68 6.46
CA ASP A 19 8.43 4.43 7.02
C ASP A 19 7.53 3.21 6.74
N LEU A 20 6.23 3.39 6.64
CA LEU A 20 5.26 2.30 6.49
C LEU A 20 4.40 2.43 5.23
N LEU A 21 3.86 3.62 4.93
CA LEU A 21 2.95 3.80 3.81
C LEU A 21 3.63 3.47 2.47
N THR A 22 4.92 3.76 2.30
CA THR A 22 5.65 3.43 1.07
C THR A 22 5.46 1.96 0.66
N HIS A 23 5.54 1.03 1.62
CA HIS A 23 5.32 -0.39 1.35
C HIS A 23 3.87 -0.72 1.01
N GLU A 24 2.93 -0.07 1.70
CA GLU A 24 1.50 -0.28 1.47
C GLU A 24 1.05 0.33 0.14
N TYR A 25 1.59 1.51 -0.16
CA TYR A 25 1.30 2.22 -1.39
C TYR A 25 1.93 1.56 -2.62
N ASP A 26 3.17 1.06 -2.51
CA ASP A 26 3.82 0.29 -3.56
C ASP A 26 2.91 -0.85 -4.05
N ALA A 27 2.40 -1.67 -3.13
CA ALA A 27 1.49 -2.74 -3.47
C ALA A 27 0.21 -2.25 -4.20
N ALA A 28 -0.39 -1.15 -3.72
CA ALA A 28 -1.56 -0.58 -4.37
C ALA A 28 -1.23 0.01 -5.76
N ASN A 29 -0.09 0.70 -5.87
CA ASN A 29 0.37 1.30 -7.11
C ASN A 29 0.73 0.23 -8.17
N GLN A 30 1.36 -0.87 -7.78
CA GLN A 30 1.64 -2.02 -8.65
C GLN A 30 0.35 -2.64 -9.22
N ILE A 31 -0.70 -2.75 -8.41
CA ILE A 31 -1.98 -3.36 -8.82
C ILE A 31 -2.81 -2.40 -9.67
N MET A 32 -2.86 -1.13 -9.30
CA MET A 32 -3.82 -0.17 -9.83
C MET A 32 -3.20 0.90 -10.74
N HIS A 33 -1.87 1.01 -10.79
CA HIS A 33 -1.14 2.05 -11.52
C HIS A 33 -1.63 3.46 -11.19
N LEU A 34 -1.63 3.79 -9.89
CA LEU A 34 -2.23 5.02 -9.38
C LEU A 34 -1.42 6.28 -9.70
N GLY A 35 -0.10 6.18 -9.65
CA GLY A 35 0.78 7.35 -9.73
C GLY A 35 0.65 8.25 -8.49
N ILE A 36 1.20 9.46 -8.56
CA ILE A 36 1.12 10.41 -7.45
C ILE A 36 -0.31 10.94 -7.31
N PRO A 37 -0.90 11.01 -6.10
CA PRO A 37 -2.25 11.54 -5.89
C PRO A 37 -2.30 13.05 -6.18
N ASP A 38 -3.48 13.53 -6.55
CA ASP A 38 -3.68 14.97 -6.75
C ASP A 38 -3.71 15.73 -5.43
N SER A 39 -4.21 15.11 -4.36
CA SER A 39 -4.21 15.70 -3.02
C SER A 39 -3.98 14.70 -1.90
N ALA A 40 -3.53 15.22 -0.74
CA ALA A 40 -3.39 14.46 0.49
C ALA A 40 -3.81 15.30 1.69
N THR A 41 -4.60 14.70 2.59
CA THR A 41 -4.99 15.30 3.88
C THR A 41 -4.68 14.33 4.99
N SER A 42 -4.04 14.80 6.07
CA SER A 42 -3.61 13.94 7.17
C SER A 42 -4.04 14.47 8.53
N SER A 43 -4.31 13.52 9.43
CA SER A 43 -4.53 13.76 10.85
C SER A 43 -3.83 12.71 11.70
N GLY A 44 -3.46 13.06 12.93
CA GLY A 44 -2.77 12.13 13.82
C GLY A 44 -2.17 12.82 15.03
N GLY A 45 -1.32 12.13 15.75
CA GLY A 45 -0.64 12.70 16.91
C GLY A 45 0.15 11.67 17.71
N VAL A 46 0.81 12.17 18.76
CA VAL A 46 1.49 11.34 19.77
C VAL A 46 0.51 11.10 20.90
N TYR A 47 -0.24 10.00 20.81
CA TYR A 47 -1.32 9.72 21.76
C TYR A 47 -0.95 8.70 22.84
N PHE A 48 -0.23 7.68 22.47
CA PHE A 48 0.09 6.57 23.35
C PHE A 48 1.50 6.66 23.94
N PHE A 49 2.54 6.79 23.13
CA PHE A 49 3.93 6.80 23.61
C PHE A 49 4.33 8.16 24.16
N LYS A 50 4.67 8.20 25.46
CA LYS A 50 5.10 9.42 26.17
C LYS A 50 6.63 9.44 26.41
N ASP A 51 7.38 9.08 25.37
CA ASP A 51 8.83 8.92 25.40
C ASP A 51 9.61 10.12 24.81
N GLY A 52 8.93 11.24 24.57
CA GLY A 52 9.52 12.45 24.05
C GLY A 52 9.67 12.49 22.53
N ARG A 53 9.09 11.50 21.83
CA ARG A 53 9.10 11.48 20.36
C ARG A 53 8.37 12.69 19.76
N THR A 54 8.80 13.08 18.56
CA THR A 54 8.13 14.12 17.79
C THR A 54 7.32 13.57 16.61
N VAL A 55 7.64 12.35 16.14
CA VAL A 55 6.89 11.65 15.11
C VAL A 55 5.62 11.04 15.73
N PRO A 56 4.45 11.17 15.09
CA PRO A 56 3.19 10.64 15.61
C PRO A 56 3.24 9.10 15.72
N ASP A 57 2.52 8.57 16.70
CA ASP A 57 2.29 7.14 16.86
C ASP A 57 0.95 6.68 16.27
N VAL A 58 0.12 7.64 15.85
CA VAL A 58 -1.11 7.43 15.08
C VAL A 58 -1.13 8.43 13.93
N LEU A 59 -1.34 7.94 12.72
CA LEU A 59 -1.47 8.75 11.52
C LEU A 59 -2.56 8.17 10.62
N GLN A 60 -3.40 9.06 10.11
CA GLN A 60 -4.37 8.75 9.08
C GLN A 60 -4.21 9.75 7.94
N THR A 61 -4.19 9.25 6.72
CA THR A 61 -4.05 10.09 5.53
C THR A 61 -5.05 9.65 4.48
N THR A 62 -5.77 10.60 3.93
CA THR A 62 -6.62 10.41 2.76
C THR A 62 -5.90 10.96 1.55
N PHE A 63 -5.81 10.16 0.51
CA PHE A 63 -5.28 10.52 -0.80
C PHE A 63 -6.39 10.49 -1.84
N GLU A 64 -6.35 11.40 -2.81
CA GLU A 64 -7.41 11.55 -3.80
C GLU A 64 -6.86 11.58 -5.23
N TRP A 65 -7.55 10.87 -6.11
CA TRP A 65 -7.39 10.88 -7.56
C TRP A 65 -8.75 11.17 -8.21
N PRO A 66 -9.19 12.44 -8.27
CA PRO A 66 -10.53 12.80 -8.76
C PRO A 66 -10.81 12.34 -10.17
N GLU A 67 -9.84 12.44 -11.08
CA GLU A 67 -9.97 11.97 -12.47
C GLU A 67 -10.23 10.46 -12.58
N ARG A 68 -9.85 9.70 -11.54
CA ARG A 68 -10.06 8.26 -11.45
C ARG A 68 -11.26 7.87 -10.59
N ASN A 69 -11.96 8.86 -10.03
CA ASN A 69 -13.02 8.65 -9.04
C ASN A 69 -12.58 7.74 -7.89
N LEU A 70 -11.38 7.98 -7.36
CA LEU A 70 -10.76 7.12 -6.38
C LEU A 70 -10.20 7.90 -5.20
N THR A 71 -10.41 7.37 -4.01
CA THR A 71 -9.77 7.80 -2.77
C THR A 71 -9.10 6.61 -2.09
N MET A 72 -7.99 6.85 -1.42
CA MET A 72 -7.30 5.86 -0.58
C MET A 72 -7.18 6.40 0.84
N LEU A 73 -7.61 5.63 1.81
CA LEU A 73 -7.39 5.89 3.23
C LEU A 73 -6.25 5.02 3.75
N TYR A 74 -5.16 5.66 4.14
CA TYR A 74 -4.10 5.04 4.90
C TYR A 74 -4.33 5.29 6.40
N SER A 75 -4.26 4.23 7.19
CA SER A 75 -4.45 4.32 8.64
C SER A 75 -3.39 3.50 9.37
N ALA A 76 -2.52 4.18 10.11
CA ALA A 76 -1.44 3.56 10.89
C ALA A 76 -1.55 3.88 12.37
N THR A 77 -1.23 2.89 13.20
CA THR A 77 -1.04 3.06 14.63
C THR A 77 0.07 2.14 15.13
N LEU A 78 0.95 2.67 15.95
CA LEU A 78 1.98 1.89 16.64
C LEU A 78 1.49 1.33 17.99
N ALA A 79 0.28 1.71 18.42
CA ALA A 79 -0.29 1.36 19.72
C ALA A 79 -1.19 0.11 19.69
N SER A 80 -1.38 -0.49 18.51
CA SER A 80 -2.22 -1.69 18.33
C SER A 80 -1.56 -2.68 17.41
N SER A 81 -1.60 -3.94 17.79
CA SER A 81 -1.13 -5.07 16.96
C SER A 81 -2.21 -5.64 16.05
N ARG A 82 -3.40 -5.03 16.00
CA ARG A 82 -4.49 -5.53 15.15
C ARG A 82 -4.15 -5.29 13.69
N ASP A 83 -4.03 -6.36 12.94
CA ASP A 83 -3.97 -6.32 11.48
C ASP A 83 -5.34 -5.92 10.91
N ARG A 84 -5.32 -5.01 9.94
CA ARG A 84 -6.51 -4.51 9.25
C ARG A 84 -6.55 -4.92 7.79
N GLY A 85 -5.45 -5.45 7.26
CA GLY A 85 -5.34 -5.80 5.85
C GLY A 85 -5.46 -4.60 4.92
N LYS A 86 -5.61 -4.89 3.64
CA LYS A 86 -5.91 -3.94 2.58
C LYS A 86 -7.26 -4.28 1.98
N VAL A 87 -8.14 -3.31 1.87
CA VAL A 87 -9.46 -3.49 1.26
C VAL A 87 -9.58 -2.59 0.02
N PHE A 88 -9.85 -3.20 -1.10
CA PHE A 88 -10.17 -2.52 -2.35
C PHE A 88 -11.68 -2.59 -2.56
N MET A 89 -12.36 -1.47 -2.40
CA MET A 89 -13.81 -1.38 -2.54
C MET A 89 -14.15 -0.88 -3.93
N GLY A 90 -14.69 -1.76 -4.75
CA GLY A 90 -15.23 -1.44 -6.06
C GLY A 90 -16.76 -1.43 -6.04
N HIS A 91 -17.37 -0.95 -7.11
CA HIS A 91 -18.83 -0.87 -7.25
C HIS A 91 -19.47 -2.26 -7.38
N ASP A 92 -18.76 -3.20 -8.02
CA ASP A 92 -19.29 -4.56 -8.27
C ASP A 92 -18.86 -5.57 -7.22
N ALA A 93 -17.71 -5.34 -6.56
CA ALA A 93 -17.15 -6.26 -5.59
C ALA A 93 -16.12 -5.56 -4.71
N SER A 94 -15.88 -6.11 -3.54
CA SER A 94 -14.77 -5.73 -2.66
C SER A 94 -13.74 -6.86 -2.60
N MET A 95 -12.46 -6.49 -2.61
CA MET A 95 -11.34 -7.40 -2.47
C MET A 95 -10.58 -7.09 -1.18
N GLU A 96 -10.43 -8.10 -0.33
CA GLU A 96 -9.61 -8.02 0.87
C GLU A 96 -8.29 -8.76 0.63
N VAL A 97 -7.19 -8.08 0.94
CA VAL A 97 -5.84 -8.64 0.84
C VAL A 97 -5.19 -8.59 2.23
N SER A 98 -5.12 -9.75 2.86
CA SER A 98 -4.45 -9.95 4.14
C SER A 98 -3.63 -11.26 4.06
N ASN A 99 -3.84 -12.19 4.98
CA ASN A 99 -3.31 -13.55 4.91
C ASN A 99 -3.94 -14.38 3.80
N ILE A 100 -5.11 -13.98 3.40
CA ILE A 100 -5.95 -14.59 2.39
C ILE A 100 -6.39 -13.45 1.48
N LEU A 101 -6.41 -13.69 0.18
CA LEU A 101 -7.11 -12.81 -0.73
C LEU A 101 -8.53 -13.34 -0.87
N SER A 102 -9.52 -12.48 -0.62
CA SER A 102 -10.92 -12.81 -0.78
C SER A 102 -11.65 -11.74 -1.60
N ILE A 103 -12.60 -12.16 -2.43
CA ILE A 103 -13.43 -11.27 -3.22
C ILE A 103 -14.89 -11.58 -2.93
N THR A 104 -15.62 -10.56 -2.49
CA THR A 104 -17.06 -10.62 -2.20
C THR A 104 -17.80 -9.70 -3.16
N ALA A 105 -18.86 -10.21 -3.81
CA ALA A 105 -19.68 -9.41 -4.71
C ALA A 105 -20.51 -8.40 -3.92
N ASP A 106 -20.67 -7.19 -4.47
CA ASP A 106 -21.63 -6.23 -3.96
C ASP A 106 -23.06 -6.67 -4.31
N ARG A 107 -24.02 -6.38 -3.41
CA ARG A 107 -25.42 -6.76 -3.60
C ARG A 107 -26.05 -6.09 -4.81
N ASP A 108 -25.64 -4.84 -5.06
CA ASP A 108 -26.16 -4.00 -6.13
C ASP A 108 -25.27 -4.03 -7.38
N SER A 109 -24.37 -5.03 -7.48
CA SER A 109 -23.50 -5.20 -8.62
C SER A 109 -24.27 -5.37 -9.92
N GLU A 110 -24.03 -4.50 -10.87
CA GLU A 110 -24.57 -4.63 -12.23
C GLU A 110 -23.88 -5.78 -12.98
N ARG A 111 -22.59 -5.91 -12.82
CA ARG A 111 -21.77 -6.92 -13.50
C ARG A 111 -22.14 -8.35 -13.13
N TYR A 112 -22.50 -8.58 -11.88
CA TYR A 112 -22.81 -9.92 -11.35
C TYR A 112 -24.30 -10.14 -11.11
N ALA A 113 -25.16 -9.17 -11.46
CA ALA A 113 -26.61 -9.19 -11.18
C ALA A 113 -27.29 -10.49 -11.51
N GLU A 114 -27.12 -11.00 -12.73
CA GLU A 114 -27.75 -12.28 -13.16
C GLU A 114 -27.25 -13.50 -12.38
N LYS A 115 -25.96 -13.54 -12.06
CA LYS A 115 -25.38 -14.65 -11.29
C LYS A 115 -25.80 -14.62 -9.83
N ILE A 116 -25.95 -13.41 -9.27
CA ILE A 116 -26.46 -13.20 -7.91
C ILE A 116 -27.93 -13.66 -7.85
N LYS A 117 -28.74 -13.20 -8.80
CA LYS A 117 -30.15 -13.59 -8.89
C LYS A 117 -30.37 -15.09 -9.06
N GLN A 118 -29.46 -15.77 -9.74
CA GLN A 118 -29.47 -17.23 -9.90
C GLN A 118 -28.89 -17.99 -8.69
N GLY A 119 -28.40 -17.27 -7.68
CA GLY A 119 -27.77 -17.87 -6.50
C GLY A 119 -26.39 -18.50 -6.77
N ILE A 120 -25.77 -18.19 -7.91
CA ILE A 120 -24.45 -18.72 -8.29
C ILE A 120 -23.33 -17.95 -7.54
N ILE A 121 -23.48 -16.64 -7.39
CA ILE A 121 -22.55 -15.79 -6.64
C ILE A 121 -23.26 -15.32 -5.36
N PRO A 122 -22.71 -15.68 -4.18
CA PRO A 122 -23.21 -15.17 -2.91
C PRO A 122 -22.76 -13.69 -2.71
N THR A 123 -23.56 -12.94 -1.94
CA THR A 123 -23.23 -11.55 -1.56
C THR A 123 -22.91 -11.39 -0.07
N ASP A 124 -23.00 -12.46 0.71
CA ASP A 124 -22.74 -12.54 2.14
C ASP A 124 -21.44 -13.29 2.48
N SER A 125 -20.81 -13.86 1.47
CA SER A 125 -19.58 -14.63 1.60
C SER A 125 -18.72 -14.46 0.34
N PRO A 126 -17.38 -14.63 0.43
CA PRO A 126 -16.51 -14.54 -0.74
C PRO A 126 -16.88 -15.56 -1.81
N PHE A 127 -17.03 -15.13 -3.04
CA PHE A 127 -17.16 -16.02 -4.20
C PHE A 127 -15.81 -16.46 -4.76
N PHE A 128 -14.73 -15.81 -4.35
CA PHE A 128 -13.35 -16.18 -4.66
C PHE A 128 -12.50 -16.05 -3.41
N THR A 129 -11.71 -17.08 -3.13
CA THR A 129 -10.74 -17.08 -2.03
C THR A 129 -9.44 -17.71 -2.52
N TYR A 130 -8.33 -17.02 -2.26
CA TYR A 130 -7.00 -17.54 -2.53
C TYR A 130 -6.19 -17.59 -1.23
N VAL A 131 -5.66 -18.78 -0.93
CA VAL A 131 -4.78 -19.01 0.22
C VAL A 131 -3.39 -19.33 -0.31
N PRO A 132 -2.38 -18.50 -0.07
CA PRO A 132 -1.03 -18.76 -0.54
C PRO A 132 -0.49 -20.09 -0.05
N GLY A 133 0.12 -20.87 -0.95
CA GLY A 133 0.73 -22.17 -0.64
C GLY A 133 -0.23 -23.37 -0.55
N GLN A 134 -1.54 -23.17 -0.60
CA GLN A 134 -2.52 -24.29 -0.60
C GLN A 134 -2.91 -24.74 -2.01
N SER A 135 -2.90 -23.88 -2.97
CA SER A 135 -3.06 -24.22 -4.38
C SER A 135 -1.69 -24.21 -5.04
N LYS A 136 -1.38 -25.15 -5.89
CA LYS A 136 -0.13 -25.18 -6.68
C LYS A 136 -0.04 -24.02 -7.70
N VAL A 137 -0.68 -22.89 -7.42
CA VAL A 137 -0.72 -21.71 -8.25
C VAL A 137 0.39 -20.77 -7.80
N ASP A 138 1.20 -20.35 -8.74
CA ASP A 138 2.26 -19.39 -8.54
C ASP A 138 1.64 -18.04 -8.14
N ALA A 139 1.79 -17.65 -6.89
CA ALA A 139 1.39 -16.35 -6.44
C ALA A 139 2.56 -15.62 -5.83
N VAL A 140 2.84 -14.47 -6.36
CA VAL A 140 3.81 -13.54 -5.81
C VAL A 140 3.05 -12.33 -5.30
N THR A 141 2.98 -12.16 -3.98
CA THR A 141 2.53 -10.91 -3.40
C THR A 141 3.52 -10.50 -2.33
N SER A 142 4.24 -9.40 -2.54
CA SER A 142 5.25 -8.91 -1.62
C SER A 142 4.71 -8.58 -0.23
N ALA A 143 3.51 -8.05 -0.13
CA ALA A 143 2.85 -7.77 1.15
C ALA A 143 2.41 -9.03 1.89
N THR A 144 1.96 -10.03 1.17
CA THR A 144 1.64 -11.35 1.69
C THR A 144 2.91 -12.08 2.12
N GLU A 145 4.00 -11.89 1.39
CA GLU A 145 5.29 -12.47 1.72
C GLU A 145 5.89 -11.94 3.00
N LEU A 146 5.80 -10.65 3.28
CA LEU A 146 6.27 -10.07 4.55
C LEU A 146 5.57 -10.70 5.75
N TYR A 147 4.28 -10.94 5.64
CA TYR A 147 3.53 -11.63 6.66
C TYR A 147 3.92 -13.11 6.80
N PHE A 148 4.13 -13.79 5.70
CA PHE A 148 4.59 -15.18 5.69
C PHE A 148 6.09 -15.31 5.97
N ALA A 149 6.88 -14.28 5.69
CA ALA A 149 8.29 -14.20 6.05
C ALA A 149 8.49 -14.29 7.55
N GLN A 150 7.69 -13.57 8.32
CA GLN A 150 7.70 -13.65 9.78
C GLN A 150 7.31 -15.04 10.31
N ARG A 151 6.71 -15.87 9.46
CA ARG A 151 6.35 -17.25 9.73
C ARG A 151 7.23 -18.27 9.02
N GLY A 152 8.38 -17.87 8.49
CA GLY A 152 9.32 -18.75 7.80
C GLY A 152 8.95 -19.07 6.34
N LEU A 153 8.05 -18.29 5.72
CA LEU A 153 7.60 -18.48 4.35
C LEU A 153 8.10 -17.38 3.40
N LEU A 154 9.41 -17.16 3.40
CA LEU A 154 10.11 -16.16 2.55
C LEU A 154 10.21 -16.55 1.07
N TYR A 155 9.31 -17.38 0.56
CA TYR A 155 9.51 -17.95 -0.75
C TYR A 155 8.30 -17.76 -1.65
N THR A 156 8.56 -17.48 -2.92
CA THR A 156 7.56 -17.61 -3.97
C THR A 156 7.69 -18.95 -4.69
N TYR A 157 6.64 -19.36 -5.36
CA TYR A 157 6.62 -20.58 -6.15
C TYR A 157 6.42 -20.22 -7.62
N VAL A 158 7.32 -20.70 -8.48
CA VAL A 158 7.22 -20.56 -9.93
C VAL A 158 7.35 -21.94 -10.56
N GLY A 159 6.33 -22.38 -11.31
CA GLY A 159 6.30 -23.71 -11.90
C GLY A 159 6.44 -24.84 -10.87
N GLY A 160 5.88 -24.66 -9.66
CA GLY A 160 5.96 -25.62 -8.57
C GLY A 160 7.30 -25.66 -7.82
N LYS A 161 8.27 -24.81 -8.18
CA LYS A 161 9.54 -24.65 -7.48
C LYS A 161 9.49 -23.46 -6.55
N ARG A 162 10.06 -23.63 -5.36
CA ARG A 162 10.21 -22.57 -4.35
C ARG A 162 11.45 -21.71 -4.66
N TYR A 163 11.24 -20.39 -4.68
CA TYR A 163 12.30 -19.41 -4.88
C TYR A 163 12.31 -18.39 -3.75
N ASP A 164 13.49 -17.97 -3.35
CA ASP A 164 13.69 -16.81 -2.47
C ASP A 164 13.43 -15.52 -3.25
N THR A 165 12.51 -14.70 -2.79
CA THR A 165 12.10 -13.47 -3.46
C THR A 165 13.17 -12.41 -3.45
N THR A 166 13.94 -12.31 -2.37
CA THR A 166 15.11 -11.41 -2.29
C THR A 166 16.15 -11.81 -3.33
N HIS A 167 16.39 -13.12 -3.48
CA HIS A 167 17.28 -13.64 -4.52
C HIS A 167 16.81 -13.29 -5.92
N LEU A 168 15.50 -13.45 -6.21
CA LEU A 168 14.93 -13.09 -7.51
C LEU A 168 15.05 -11.60 -7.80
N HIS A 169 14.76 -10.76 -6.82
CA HIS A 169 14.87 -9.31 -6.93
C HIS A 169 16.32 -8.87 -7.20
N MET A 170 17.28 -9.37 -6.43
CA MET A 170 18.69 -9.09 -6.65
C MET A 170 19.21 -9.60 -7.97
N ARG A 171 18.74 -10.77 -8.42
CA ARG A 171 19.09 -11.33 -9.73
C ARG A 171 18.57 -10.46 -10.85
N GLU A 172 17.31 -10.05 -10.82
CA GLU A 172 16.72 -9.14 -11.79
C GLU A 172 17.53 -7.84 -11.88
N TRP A 173 17.83 -7.22 -10.74
CA TRP A 173 18.61 -5.99 -10.71
C TRP A 173 19.99 -6.15 -11.37
N LEU A 174 20.71 -7.23 -11.06
CA LEU A 174 22.01 -7.53 -11.66
C LEU A 174 21.93 -7.82 -13.16
N GLU A 175 20.88 -8.53 -13.59
CA GLU A 175 20.62 -8.81 -15.01
C GLU A 175 20.29 -7.52 -15.78
N CYS A 176 19.45 -6.64 -15.24
CA CYS A 176 19.15 -5.35 -15.81
C CYS A 176 20.39 -4.46 -15.96
N MET A 177 21.28 -4.43 -14.96
CA MET A 177 22.56 -3.71 -15.08
C MET A 177 23.43 -4.25 -16.22
N ARG A 178 23.54 -5.57 -16.38
CA ARG A 178 24.34 -6.19 -17.43
C ARG A 178 23.78 -5.94 -18.83
N GLN A 179 22.46 -5.96 -18.93
CA GLN A 179 21.75 -5.80 -20.21
C GLN A 179 21.37 -4.34 -20.52
N ARG A 180 21.64 -3.41 -19.59
CA ARG A 180 21.21 -2.00 -19.65
C ARG A 180 19.70 -1.85 -19.84
N GLN A 181 18.94 -2.67 -19.12
CA GLN A 181 17.47 -2.63 -19.08
C GLN A 181 16.99 -1.95 -17.82
N THR A 182 15.76 -1.46 -17.84
CA THR A 182 15.08 -0.90 -16.67
C THR A 182 14.54 -2.05 -15.81
N PRO A 183 14.85 -2.10 -14.49
CA PRO A 183 14.26 -3.10 -13.59
C PRO A 183 12.79 -2.85 -13.36
N SER A 184 12.07 -3.88 -12.91
CA SER A 184 10.65 -3.77 -12.58
C SER A 184 10.39 -2.74 -11.47
N CYS A 185 11.24 -2.69 -10.45
CA CYS A 185 11.25 -1.62 -9.45
C CYS A 185 12.29 -0.56 -9.86
N ASN A 186 11.86 0.46 -10.56
CA ASN A 186 12.70 1.52 -11.11
C ASN A 186 12.53 2.85 -10.35
N ILE A 187 13.36 3.84 -10.74
CA ILE A 187 13.38 5.14 -10.06
C ILE A 187 12.06 5.92 -10.23
N ASP A 188 11.36 5.75 -11.35
CA ASP A 188 10.11 6.47 -11.59
C ASP A 188 9.00 5.96 -10.66
N GLN A 189 8.94 4.65 -10.42
CA GLN A 189 8.03 4.07 -9.43
C GLN A 189 8.42 4.50 -8.02
N ALA A 190 9.70 4.39 -7.67
CA ALA A 190 10.18 4.83 -6.35
C ALA A 190 9.92 6.32 -6.11
N PHE A 191 10.00 7.16 -7.14
CA PHE A 191 9.64 8.58 -7.06
C PHE A 191 8.15 8.77 -6.74
N GLN A 192 7.26 8.07 -7.44
CA GLN A 192 5.82 8.15 -7.18
C GLN A 192 5.48 7.75 -5.74
N GLU A 193 6.08 6.69 -5.25
CA GLU A 193 5.87 6.18 -3.89
C GLU A 193 6.40 7.16 -2.83
N ALA A 194 7.61 7.68 -3.05
CA ALA A 194 8.22 8.64 -2.15
C ALA A 194 7.42 9.95 -2.11
N MET A 195 7.00 10.48 -3.25
CA MET A 195 6.21 11.72 -3.29
C MET A 195 4.85 11.54 -2.63
N THR A 196 4.17 10.43 -2.86
CA THR A 196 2.91 10.11 -2.18
C THR A 196 3.08 10.09 -0.66
N ALA A 197 4.12 9.41 -0.16
CA ALA A 197 4.42 9.38 1.26
C ALA A 197 4.77 10.77 1.83
N HIS A 198 5.54 11.56 1.09
CA HIS A 198 5.89 12.94 1.48
C HIS A 198 4.67 13.86 1.50
N MET A 199 3.72 13.71 0.58
CA MET A 199 2.46 14.47 0.64
C MET A 199 1.71 14.19 1.94
N GLY A 200 1.60 12.93 2.36
CA GLY A 200 0.99 12.57 3.64
C GLY A 200 1.72 13.16 4.85
N THR A 201 3.04 13.09 4.85
CA THR A 201 3.87 13.69 5.91
C THR A 201 3.71 15.21 5.97
N ARG A 202 3.77 15.90 4.83
CA ARG A 202 3.61 17.34 4.76
C ARG A 202 2.21 17.80 5.15
N ALA A 203 1.18 17.08 4.72
CA ALA A 203 -0.20 17.37 5.11
C ALA A 203 -0.38 17.31 6.64
N TYR A 204 0.25 16.32 7.30
CA TYR A 204 0.24 16.24 8.76
C TYR A 204 1.00 17.41 9.41
N LEU A 205 2.23 17.67 8.97
CA LEU A 205 3.07 18.72 9.57
C LEU A 205 2.51 20.13 9.39
N GLU A 206 1.88 20.40 8.26
CA GLU A 206 1.33 21.71 7.92
C GLU A 206 -0.14 21.87 8.38
N GLY A 207 -0.80 20.77 8.79
CA GLY A 207 -2.19 20.79 9.24
C GLY A 207 -3.19 21.23 8.16
N ARG A 208 -2.87 20.93 6.90
CA ARG A 208 -3.68 21.30 5.72
C ARG A 208 -3.57 20.28 4.61
N THR A 209 -4.46 20.37 3.63
CA THR A 209 -4.36 19.62 2.38
C THR A 209 -3.14 20.06 1.59
N MET A 210 -2.38 19.09 1.09
CA MET A 210 -1.28 19.29 0.17
C MET A 210 -1.69 18.79 -1.21
N TYR A 211 -1.17 19.42 -2.27
CA TYR A 211 -1.48 19.11 -3.65
C TYR A 211 -0.22 18.77 -4.41
N TRP A 212 -0.36 17.97 -5.47
CA TRP A 212 0.71 17.66 -6.40
C TRP A 212 0.61 18.55 -7.64
N ASP A 213 1.60 19.40 -7.86
CA ASP A 213 1.74 20.18 -9.10
C ASP A 213 2.49 19.32 -10.13
N LYS A 214 1.75 18.80 -11.12
CA LYS A 214 2.28 17.89 -12.14
C LYS A 214 3.29 18.56 -13.08
N ASP A 215 3.14 19.88 -13.29
CA ASP A 215 4.00 20.63 -14.23
C ASP A 215 5.35 20.98 -13.61
N LYS A 216 5.34 21.23 -12.29
CA LYS A 216 6.56 21.55 -11.53
C LYS A 216 7.19 20.34 -10.86
N GLU A 217 6.46 19.21 -10.81
CA GLU A 217 6.84 18.02 -10.03
C GLU A 217 7.11 18.36 -8.55
N GLU A 218 6.23 19.16 -7.95
CA GLU A 218 6.37 19.65 -6.57
C GLU A 218 5.11 19.44 -5.74
N ILE A 219 5.31 19.21 -4.44
CA ILE A 219 4.22 19.24 -3.46
C ILE A 219 3.96 20.70 -3.09
N VAL A 220 2.77 21.21 -3.37
CA VAL A 220 2.39 22.61 -3.19
C VAL A 220 1.30 22.79 -2.13
N ARG A 221 1.23 24.02 -1.61
CA ARG A 221 0.16 24.51 -0.75
C ARG A 221 -0.87 25.23 -1.61
N GLY A 222 -2.15 25.03 -1.32
CA GLY A 222 -3.22 25.73 -2.01
C GLY A 222 -4.03 24.84 -2.91
N GLU A 223 -5.10 25.38 -3.43
CA GLU A 223 -6.02 24.69 -4.34
C GLU A 223 -5.34 24.53 -5.71
N LEU A 224 -5.61 23.39 -6.33
CA LEU A 224 -5.38 23.25 -7.75
C LEU A 224 -6.29 24.25 -8.46
N ALA A 225 -5.70 25.11 -9.27
CA ALA A 225 -6.40 26.14 -10.02
C ALA A 225 -7.36 25.53 -11.05
#